data_f507cdfacf9f858957e94880c4e38e71
#
_entry.id   f507cdfacf9f858957e94880c4e38e71
#
_cell.length_a   1.000
_cell.length_b   1.000
_cell.length_c   1.000
_cell.angle_alpha   90.00
_cell.angle_beta   90.00
_cell.angle_gamma   90.00
#
_symmetry.space_group_name_H-M   'P 1'
#
loop_
_entity.id
_entity.type
_entity.pdbx_description
1 polymer ?
#
loop_
_entity_poly.entity_id
_entity_poly.type
_entity_poly.pdbx_seq_one_letter_code
_entity_poly.pdbx_strand_id
1 'polypeptide(L)'
;KQAIREVAHPIRKTLRPCPEESRNWEQTQNLYIEGDNLDAMKLLKKSYAGKVDVIYIDPPYNTGKDFIFNDTFALSQEESDEKQGRYNEEGQRLFQNTEANGKFHSDWCSMMYARLMLARTLLNDNGIISIDDHELANLIKIGNEVFNASNFIDVFNWAKTETPENLSKKSKQIIEYIVCYQKKKNDMKFQGLKKESVSSNGLLNQPNSVGILTFPANKVVTSIPDGVIKAGMYGTDAYDVELLEDTTVRGGLFTAPVKLKAKFKWSQANLDKEIQKGTTIKIPTLKLSPSYEKLEYDPEVPPNLINHKVGVETNEQAGNHQLQFFDKKVFNFPKPVSLIQYLCEFIDTKNKDCIVMDFFSGSGTTAEAVMRMNMKPRKNKVKYILVQLPEDVTETIKKAKTPSEKEIMQNAI
;
A
#
# COMPACT_ATOMS: atom_id res chain seq x y z
N LYS A 1 -14.00 -26.87 4.31
CA LYS A 1 -15.10 -27.43 3.45
C LYS A 1 -16.35 -26.56 3.48
N GLN A 2 -16.76 -26.04 4.65
CA GLN A 2 -17.93 -25.18 4.80
C GLN A 2 -17.76 -23.88 4.03
N ALA A 3 -16.69 -23.11 4.26
CA ALA A 3 -16.39 -21.86 3.57
C ALA A 3 -16.42 -22.02 2.02
N ILE A 4 -15.94 -23.15 1.49
CA ILE A 4 -15.99 -23.44 0.04
C ILE A 4 -17.44 -23.60 -0.43
N ARG A 5 -18.31 -24.25 0.37
CA ARG A 5 -19.73 -24.38 0.04
C ARG A 5 -20.45 -23.04 0.05
N GLU A 6 -20.13 -22.16 0.99
CA GLU A 6 -20.69 -20.82 1.08
C GLU A 6 -20.34 -19.97 -0.14
N VAL A 7 -19.08 -20.01 -0.59
CA VAL A 7 -18.67 -19.34 -1.83
C VAL A 7 -19.44 -19.87 -3.05
N ALA A 8 -19.70 -21.17 -3.10
CA ALA A 8 -20.42 -21.81 -4.20
C ALA A 8 -21.94 -21.64 -4.13
N HIS A 9 -22.49 -21.28 -2.95
CA HIS A 9 -23.93 -21.14 -2.77
C HIS A 9 -24.47 -19.96 -3.61
N PRO A 10 -25.54 -20.17 -4.41
CA PRO A 10 -26.11 -19.11 -5.24
C PRO A 10 -26.69 -17.99 -4.38
N ILE A 11 -26.46 -16.75 -4.80
CA ILE A 11 -27.09 -15.59 -4.16
C ILE A 11 -28.43 -15.26 -4.86
N ARG A 12 -29.44 -14.93 -4.05
CA ARG A 12 -30.77 -14.49 -4.52
C ARG A 12 -30.99 -12.98 -4.36
N LYS A 13 -30.00 -12.29 -3.77
CA LYS A 13 -30.00 -10.84 -3.56
C LYS A 13 -29.56 -10.10 -4.83
N THR A 14 -29.82 -8.80 -4.88
CA THR A 14 -29.34 -7.88 -5.93
C THR A 14 -28.87 -6.57 -5.32
N LEU A 15 -28.00 -5.86 -6.02
CA LEU A 15 -27.66 -4.50 -5.65
C LEU A 15 -28.81 -3.56 -6.05
N ARG A 16 -29.18 -2.67 -5.14
CA ARG A 16 -30.17 -1.62 -5.37
C ARG A 16 -29.46 -0.28 -5.49
N PRO A 17 -29.61 0.44 -6.60
CA PRO A 17 -29.13 1.81 -6.73
C PRO A 17 -29.78 2.73 -5.70
N CYS A 18 -28.99 3.66 -5.12
CA CYS A 18 -29.43 4.68 -4.18
C CYS A 18 -28.97 6.08 -4.64
N PRO A 19 -29.53 6.62 -5.74
CA PRO A 19 -29.10 7.88 -6.32
C PRO A 19 -29.26 9.06 -5.37
N GLU A 20 -30.29 9.05 -4.53
CA GLU A 20 -30.64 10.11 -3.56
C GLU A 20 -29.57 10.31 -2.49
N GLU A 21 -28.83 9.27 -2.12
CA GLU A 21 -27.74 9.33 -1.14
C GLU A 21 -26.36 9.39 -1.81
N SER A 22 -26.33 9.31 -3.14
CA SER A 22 -25.08 9.31 -3.91
C SER A 22 -24.66 10.71 -4.33
N ARG A 23 -23.36 10.96 -4.30
CA ARG A 23 -22.75 12.18 -4.86
C ARG A 23 -22.28 11.95 -6.29
N ASN A 24 -22.62 12.88 -7.19
CA ASN A 24 -22.21 12.84 -8.61
C ASN A 24 -22.57 11.51 -9.29
N TRP A 25 -23.76 10.99 -9.03
CA TRP A 25 -24.24 9.68 -9.50
C TRP A 25 -23.92 9.42 -10.98
N GLU A 26 -24.22 10.38 -11.86
CA GLU A 26 -24.02 10.24 -13.31
C GLU A 26 -22.55 10.28 -13.76
N GLN A 27 -21.65 10.79 -12.92
CA GLN A 27 -20.26 11.04 -13.30
C GLN A 27 -19.26 10.13 -12.58
N THR A 28 -19.59 9.71 -11.36
CA THR A 28 -18.70 8.85 -10.57
C THR A 28 -18.75 7.42 -11.10
N GLN A 29 -17.59 6.76 -11.02
CA GLN A 29 -17.48 5.32 -11.28
C GLN A 29 -17.03 4.58 -10.01
N ASN A 30 -17.05 5.27 -8.88
CA ASN A 30 -16.80 4.69 -7.58
C ASN A 30 -18.05 4.02 -7.04
N LEU A 31 -17.89 2.99 -6.25
CA LEU A 31 -19.00 2.26 -5.62
C LEU A 31 -18.78 2.23 -4.10
N TYR A 32 -19.85 2.53 -3.36
CA TYR A 32 -20.01 2.21 -1.95
C TYR A 32 -21.24 1.30 -1.82
N ILE A 33 -21.07 0.14 -1.22
CA ILE A 33 -22.09 -0.89 -1.12
C ILE A 33 -22.34 -1.17 0.36
N GLU A 34 -23.55 -0.93 0.79
CA GLU A 34 -24.01 -1.32 2.14
C GLU A 34 -24.55 -2.74 2.10
N GLY A 35 -24.05 -3.57 3.00
CA GLY A 35 -24.48 -4.96 3.15
C GLY A 35 -23.34 -5.92 3.45
N ASP A 36 -23.67 -7.20 3.53
CA ASP A 36 -22.71 -8.27 3.76
C ASP A 36 -21.69 -8.36 2.64
N ASN A 37 -20.42 -8.36 3.00
CA ASN A 37 -19.33 -8.32 2.02
C ASN A 37 -19.18 -9.63 1.23
N LEU A 38 -19.54 -10.81 1.80
CA LEU A 38 -19.53 -12.08 1.07
C LEU A 38 -20.58 -12.04 -0.05
N ASP A 39 -21.77 -11.53 0.24
CA ASP A 39 -22.86 -11.37 -0.73
C ASP A 39 -22.52 -10.32 -1.79
N ALA A 40 -22.03 -9.16 -1.37
CA ALA A 40 -21.61 -8.10 -2.28
C ALA A 40 -20.55 -8.61 -3.27
N MET A 41 -19.51 -9.29 -2.80
CA MET A 41 -18.46 -9.85 -3.66
C MET A 41 -18.98 -10.91 -4.63
N LYS A 42 -19.96 -11.75 -4.24
CA LYS A 42 -20.63 -12.71 -5.16
C LYS A 42 -21.34 -11.97 -6.30
N LEU A 43 -22.03 -10.86 -5.99
CA LEU A 43 -22.70 -10.03 -7.00
C LEU A 43 -21.71 -9.35 -7.92
N LEU A 44 -20.64 -8.77 -7.35
CA LEU A 44 -19.58 -8.10 -8.09
C LEU A 44 -18.81 -9.03 -9.02
N LYS A 45 -18.75 -10.33 -8.74
CA LYS A 45 -18.03 -11.31 -9.54
C LYS A 45 -18.42 -11.26 -11.03
N LYS A 46 -19.69 -11.03 -11.37
CA LYS A 46 -20.14 -10.97 -12.78
C LYS A 46 -19.47 -9.83 -13.56
N SER A 47 -19.29 -8.69 -12.92
CA SER A 47 -18.81 -7.47 -13.58
C SER A 47 -17.33 -7.19 -13.37
N TYR A 48 -16.76 -7.67 -12.25
CA TYR A 48 -15.43 -7.30 -11.80
C TYR A 48 -14.45 -8.47 -11.68
N ALA A 49 -14.80 -9.70 -12.07
CA ALA A 49 -13.85 -10.81 -12.08
C ALA A 49 -12.61 -10.47 -12.90
N GLY A 50 -11.43 -10.57 -12.30
CA GLY A 50 -10.14 -10.29 -12.92
C GLY A 50 -9.88 -8.81 -13.25
N LYS A 51 -10.62 -7.87 -12.65
CA LYS A 51 -10.50 -6.44 -12.96
C LYS A 51 -9.95 -5.58 -11.81
N VAL A 52 -9.96 -6.07 -10.58
CA VAL A 52 -9.47 -5.32 -9.42
C VAL A 52 -7.96 -5.36 -9.38
N ASP A 53 -7.32 -4.21 -9.23
CA ASP A 53 -5.86 -4.08 -9.23
C ASP A 53 -5.26 -4.17 -7.83
N VAL A 54 -5.92 -3.58 -6.84
CA VAL A 54 -5.50 -3.59 -5.45
C VAL A 54 -6.68 -3.94 -4.57
N ILE A 55 -6.49 -4.87 -3.65
CA ILE A 55 -7.40 -5.09 -2.55
C ILE A 55 -6.64 -4.77 -1.27
N TYR A 56 -7.15 -3.82 -0.50
CA TYR A 56 -6.74 -3.59 0.88
C TYR A 56 -7.91 -3.91 1.78
N ILE A 57 -7.66 -4.59 2.89
CA ILE A 57 -8.68 -4.86 3.89
C ILE A 57 -8.09 -4.81 5.30
N ASP A 58 -8.92 -4.36 6.22
CA ASP A 58 -8.67 -4.29 7.65
C ASP A 58 -9.78 -5.10 8.36
N PRO A 59 -9.66 -6.45 8.41
CA PRO A 59 -10.71 -7.31 8.93
C PRO A 59 -10.79 -7.24 10.47
N PRO A 60 -11.86 -7.74 11.11
CA PRO A 60 -11.93 -7.84 12.55
C PRO A 60 -10.75 -8.62 13.14
N TYR A 61 -10.11 -8.06 14.17
CA TYR A 61 -8.83 -8.56 14.72
C TYR A 61 -8.96 -9.82 15.58
N ASN A 62 -10.18 -10.26 15.84
CA ASN A 62 -10.45 -11.42 16.69
C ASN A 62 -9.90 -11.26 18.12
N THR A 63 -10.09 -10.10 18.73
CA THR A 63 -9.60 -9.77 20.08
C THR A 63 -10.49 -10.26 21.20
N GLY A 64 -11.53 -11.05 20.88
CA GLY A 64 -12.54 -11.52 21.83
C GLY A 64 -13.67 -10.50 22.09
N LYS A 65 -13.57 -9.30 21.57
CA LYS A 65 -14.60 -8.25 21.61
C LYS A 65 -15.24 -7.98 20.25
N ASP A 66 -14.63 -8.48 19.22
CA ASP A 66 -15.05 -8.24 17.84
C ASP A 66 -16.24 -9.15 17.48
N PHE A 67 -17.12 -8.60 16.64
CA PHE A 67 -18.19 -9.37 16.02
C PHE A 67 -17.67 -9.99 14.74
N ILE A 68 -17.88 -11.29 14.55
CA ILE A 68 -17.60 -11.98 13.30
C ILE A 68 -18.89 -12.53 12.71
N PHE A 69 -18.91 -12.69 11.40
CA PHE A 69 -20.06 -13.27 10.70
C PHE A 69 -20.14 -14.76 10.96
N ASN A 70 -21.31 -15.24 11.35
CA ASN A 70 -21.57 -16.67 11.42
C ASN A 70 -22.17 -17.14 10.10
N ASP A 71 -21.29 -17.62 9.24
CA ASP A 71 -21.69 -18.17 7.94
C ASP A 71 -22.26 -19.61 8.06
N THR A 72 -22.60 -20.07 9.28
CA THR A 72 -23.13 -21.42 9.50
C THR A 72 -24.65 -21.47 9.44
N PHE A 73 -25.18 -22.13 8.44
CA PHE A 73 -26.56 -22.63 8.43
C PHE A 73 -26.71 -23.86 9.35
N ALA A 74 -26.81 -23.67 10.67
CA ALA A 74 -27.21 -24.72 11.60
C ALA A 74 -28.65 -24.47 12.00
N LEU A 75 -29.54 -25.23 11.42
CA LEU A 75 -31.01 -25.18 11.58
C LEU A 75 -31.55 -25.52 12.99
N SER A 76 -30.72 -25.64 14.02
CA SER A 76 -31.16 -26.13 15.35
C SER A 76 -30.97 -25.15 16.52
N GLN A 77 -30.63 -23.89 16.27
CA GLN A 77 -30.43 -22.88 17.33
C GLN A 77 -31.32 -21.62 17.20
N GLU A 78 -32.22 -21.61 16.24
CA GLU A 78 -33.06 -20.42 15.90
C GLU A 78 -33.95 -19.96 17.07
N GLU A 79 -34.49 -20.85 17.88
CA GLU A 79 -35.42 -20.48 18.98
C GLU A 79 -34.72 -19.78 20.18
N SER A 80 -33.46 -20.03 20.40
CA SER A 80 -32.69 -19.41 21.51
C SER A 80 -32.18 -18.02 21.20
N ASP A 81 -31.95 -17.71 19.94
CA ASP A 81 -31.23 -16.54 19.50
C ASP A 81 -32.15 -15.36 19.15
N GLU A 82 -33.39 -15.63 18.76
CA GLU A 82 -34.44 -14.59 18.61
C GLU A 82 -34.68 -13.79 19.91
N LYS A 83 -34.50 -14.44 21.04
CA LYS A 83 -34.67 -13.78 22.36
C LYS A 83 -33.52 -12.88 22.78
N GLN A 84 -32.40 -12.88 22.07
CA GLN A 84 -31.20 -12.12 22.46
C GLN A 84 -30.81 -10.96 21.52
N GLY A 85 -31.63 -10.64 20.49
CA GLY A 85 -31.43 -9.50 19.62
C GLY A 85 -30.12 -9.50 18.82
N ARG A 86 -29.66 -10.67 18.39
CA ARG A 86 -28.35 -10.84 17.73
C ARG A 86 -28.42 -10.88 16.21
N TYR A 87 -29.48 -10.37 15.62
CA TYR A 87 -29.66 -10.30 14.18
C TYR A 87 -29.56 -8.84 13.72
N ASN A 88 -28.96 -8.62 12.54
CA ASN A 88 -29.11 -7.34 11.88
C ASN A 88 -30.51 -7.25 11.24
N GLU A 89 -30.87 -6.08 10.71
CA GLU A 89 -32.18 -5.84 10.06
C GLU A 89 -32.45 -6.78 8.88
N GLU A 90 -31.43 -7.45 8.33
CA GLU A 90 -31.52 -8.42 7.24
C GLU A 90 -31.64 -9.86 7.72
N GLY A 91 -31.74 -10.11 9.03
CA GLY A 91 -31.85 -11.46 9.60
C GLY A 91 -30.54 -12.25 9.60
N GLN A 92 -29.39 -11.60 9.43
CA GLN A 92 -28.07 -12.24 9.51
C GLN A 92 -27.57 -12.21 10.96
N ARG A 93 -27.01 -13.31 11.40
CA ARG A 93 -26.52 -13.44 12.76
C ARG A 93 -25.09 -12.92 12.89
N LEU A 94 -24.92 -11.89 13.70
CA LEU A 94 -23.64 -11.45 14.22
C LEU A 94 -23.42 -12.05 15.61
N PHE A 95 -22.27 -12.62 15.87
CA PHE A 95 -21.93 -13.07 17.21
C PHE A 95 -20.55 -12.58 17.65
N GLN A 96 -20.44 -12.26 18.92
CA GLN A 96 -19.16 -11.92 19.52
C GLN A 96 -18.32 -13.19 19.65
N ASN A 97 -17.20 -13.24 18.97
CA ASN A 97 -16.26 -14.34 19.06
C ASN A 97 -15.38 -14.15 20.30
N THR A 98 -15.67 -14.85 21.36
CA THR A 98 -14.93 -14.75 22.63
C THR A 98 -13.89 -15.85 22.74
N GLU A 99 -12.80 -15.61 23.50
CA GLU A 99 -11.75 -16.63 23.76
C GLU A 99 -12.30 -17.89 24.46
N ALA A 100 -13.44 -17.80 25.12
CA ALA A 100 -14.13 -18.95 25.69
C ALA A 100 -14.76 -19.89 24.63
N ASN A 101 -14.86 -19.43 23.37
CA ASN A 101 -15.30 -20.24 22.26
C ASN A 101 -14.19 -21.22 21.85
N GLY A 102 -14.40 -22.53 22.01
CA GLY A 102 -13.44 -23.55 21.57
C GLY A 102 -13.12 -23.54 20.06
N LYS A 103 -13.85 -22.76 19.25
CA LYS A 103 -13.66 -22.56 17.82
C LYS A 103 -13.16 -21.15 17.47
N PHE A 104 -12.72 -20.38 18.46
CA PHE A 104 -12.35 -18.97 18.37
C PHE A 104 -11.56 -18.63 17.09
N HIS A 105 -10.43 -19.27 16.87
CA HIS A 105 -9.60 -19.06 15.67
C HIS A 105 -10.21 -19.69 14.42
N SER A 106 -10.88 -20.85 14.53
CA SER A 106 -11.41 -21.55 13.36
C SER A 106 -12.62 -20.86 12.74
N ASP A 107 -13.44 -20.18 13.55
CA ASP A 107 -14.59 -19.42 13.05
C ASP A 107 -14.12 -18.18 12.29
N TRP A 108 -13.14 -17.46 12.83
CA TRP A 108 -12.47 -16.36 12.12
C TRP A 108 -11.81 -16.83 10.81
N CYS A 109 -11.08 -17.95 10.88
CA CYS A 109 -10.46 -18.54 9.69
C CYS A 109 -11.49 -18.90 8.61
N SER A 110 -12.63 -19.46 8.99
CA SER A 110 -13.68 -19.83 8.03
C SER A 110 -14.31 -18.61 7.37
N MET A 111 -14.60 -17.57 8.15
CA MET A 111 -15.11 -16.29 7.69
C MET A 111 -14.14 -15.66 6.68
N MET A 112 -12.84 -15.58 7.00
CA MET A 112 -11.82 -15.00 6.13
C MET A 112 -11.56 -15.84 4.88
N TYR A 113 -11.53 -17.16 5.00
CA TYR A 113 -11.25 -18.06 3.88
C TYR A 113 -12.23 -17.86 2.72
N ALA A 114 -13.55 -17.81 3.03
CA ALA A 114 -14.59 -17.60 2.02
C ALA A 114 -14.40 -16.26 1.28
N ARG A 115 -14.10 -15.19 2.02
CA ARG A 115 -13.91 -13.85 1.50
C ARG A 115 -12.64 -13.74 0.64
N LEU A 116 -11.54 -14.31 1.09
CA LEU A 116 -10.29 -14.33 0.34
C LEU A 116 -10.39 -15.14 -0.95
N MET A 117 -11.16 -16.21 -1.02
CA MET A 117 -11.45 -16.94 -2.26
C MET A 117 -12.15 -16.05 -3.30
N LEU A 118 -13.15 -15.28 -2.87
CA LEU A 118 -13.82 -14.32 -3.78
C LEU A 118 -12.90 -13.18 -4.17
N ALA A 119 -12.16 -12.61 -3.21
CA ALA A 119 -11.18 -11.57 -3.46
C ALA A 119 -10.16 -11.98 -4.55
N ARG A 120 -9.62 -13.21 -4.46
CA ARG A 120 -8.73 -13.76 -5.48
C ARG A 120 -9.40 -13.83 -6.86
N THR A 121 -10.70 -14.12 -6.91
CA THR A 121 -11.44 -14.15 -8.19
C THR A 121 -11.58 -12.75 -8.80
N LEU A 122 -11.77 -11.72 -7.96
CA LEU A 122 -11.91 -10.33 -8.40
C LEU A 122 -10.60 -9.70 -8.83
N LEU A 123 -9.47 -10.06 -8.20
CA LEU A 123 -8.14 -9.56 -8.57
C LEU A 123 -7.79 -9.90 -10.02
N ASN A 124 -7.14 -8.97 -10.72
CA ASN A 124 -6.46 -9.25 -11.98
C ASN A 124 -5.16 -10.03 -11.73
N ASP A 125 -4.52 -10.54 -12.77
CA ASP A 125 -3.35 -11.42 -12.61
C ASP A 125 -2.13 -10.74 -11.96
N ASN A 126 -1.98 -9.42 -12.14
CA ASN A 126 -0.94 -8.60 -11.52
C ASN A 126 -1.40 -7.94 -10.22
N GLY A 127 -2.64 -8.15 -9.82
CA GLY A 127 -3.24 -7.52 -8.65
C GLY A 127 -2.63 -8.01 -7.35
N ILE A 128 -2.61 -7.13 -6.36
CA ILE A 128 -2.13 -7.40 -5.02
C ILE A 128 -3.26 -7.34 -4.02
N ILE A 129 -3.13 -8.09 -2.93
CA ILE A 129 -3.96 -7.97 -1.75
C ILE A 129 -3.08 -7.71 -0.54
N SER A 130 -3.42 -6.70 0.24
CA SER A 130 -2.78 -6.35 1.51
C SER A 130 -3.82 -6.45 2.62
N ILE A 131 -3.49 -7.13 3.69
CA ILE A 131 -4.39 -7.45 4.78
C ILE A 131 -3.68 -7.12 6.08
N ASP A 132 -4.29 -6.26 6.89
CA ASP A 132 -3.81 -5.96 8.24
C ASP A 132 -4.49 -6.88 9.25
N ASP A 133 -3.74 -7.51 10.19
CA ASP A 133 -4.34 -8.44 11.16
C ASP A 133 -3.45 -8.83 12.35
N HIS A 134 -4.12 -9.07 13.49
CA HIS A 134 -3.54 -9.68 14.69
C HIS A 134 -3.46 -11.22 14.63
N GLU A 135 -4.24 -11.86 13.77
CA GLU A 135 -4.24 -13.29 13.48
C GLU A 135 -3.16 -13.70 12.44
N LEU A 136 -2.02 -13.04 12.46
CA LEU A 136 -0.96 -13.15 11.45
C LEU A 136 -0.63 -14.58 11.03
N ALA A 137 -0.44 -15.49 12.00
CA ALA A 137 -0.06 -16.88 11.71
C ALA A 137 -1.15 -17.63 10.95
N ASN A 138 -2.41 -17.43 11.32
CA ASN A 138 -3.57 -18.05 10.67
C ASN A 138 -3.83 -17.40 9.31
N LEU A 139 -3.70 -16.08 9.21
CA LEU A 139 -3.84 -15.36 7.96
C LEU A 139 -2.83 -15.83 6.89
N ILE A 140 -1.56 -16.01 7.25
CA ILE A 140 -0.55 -16.56 6.34
C ILE A 140 -0.91 -17.97 5.87
N LYS A 141 -1.40 -18.83 6.76
CA LYS A 141 -1.82 -20.20 6.39
C LYS A 141 -2.99 -20.18 5.40
N ILE A 142 -4.02 -19.39 5.67
CA ILE A 142 -5.17 -19.21 4.77
C ILE A 142 -4.73 -18.59 3.45
N GLY A 143 -3.92 -17.55 3.50
CA GLY A 143 -3.37 -16.88 2.33
C GLY A 143 -2.58 -17.83 1.43
N ASN A 144 -1.73 -18.68 2.02
CA ASN A 144 -0.97 -19.69 1.29
C ASN A 144 -1.89 -20.73 0.61
N GLU A 145 -3.00 -21.10 1.24
CA GLU A 145 -3.98 -22.02 0.66
C GLU A 145 -4.77 -21.35 -0.47
N VAL A 146 -5.25 -20.13 -0.27
CA VAL A 146 -6.06 -19.42 -1.25
C VAL A 146 -5.26 -18.89 -2.42
N PHE A 147 -4.12 -18.22 -2.18
CA PHE A 147 -3.31 -17.57 -3.22
C PHE A 147 -2.15 -18.41 -3.72
N ASN A 148 -1.79 -19.52 -3.09
CA ASN A 148 -0.56 -20.31 -3.15
C ASN A 148 0.63 -19.63 -2.47
N ALA A 149 1.43 -20.39 -1.73
CA ALA A 149 2.61 -19.90 -1.03
C ALA A 149 3.64 -19.26 -1.96
N SER A 150 3.73 -19.72 -3.24
CA SER A 150 4.61 -19.13 -4.26
C SER A 150 4.25 -17.69 -4.63
N ASN A 151 3.04 -17.26 -4.36
CA ASN A 151 2.53 -15.91 -4.64
C ASN A 151 2.63 -14.97 -3.43
N PHE A 152 3.15 -15.45 -2.30
CA PHE A 152 3.47 -14.64 -1.14
C PHE A 152 4.56 -13.61 -1.50
N ILE A 153 4.36 -12.37 -1.10
CA ILE A 153 5.31 -11.27 -1.32
C ILE A 153 6.12 -11.02 -0.06
N ASP A 154 5.49 -10.52 0.99
CA ASP A 154 6.13 -10.22 2.27
C ASP A 154 5.09 -9.98 3.38
N VAL A 155 5.58 -9.87 4.61
CA VAL A 155 4.89 -9.24 5.74
C VAL A 155 5.52 -7.87 5.95
N PHE A 156 4.79 -6.82 5.60
CA PHE A 156 5.20 -5.46 5.91
C PHE A 156 4.85 -5.13 7.36
N ASN A 157 5.77 -4.48 8.06
CA ASN A 157 5.65 -4.10 9.45
C ASN A 157 5.37 -2.60 9.51
N TRP A 158 4.13 -2.21 9.79
CA TRP A 158 3.79 -0.80 9.94
C TRP A 158 3.98 -0.33 11.38
N ALA A 159 4.78 0.74 11.56
CA ALA A 159 4.95 1.40 12.84
C ALA A 159 3.69 2.24 13.17
N LYS A 160 2.74 1.63 13.90
CA LYS A 160 1.45 2.24 14.21
C LYS A 160 1.53 3.38 15.24
N THR A 161 2.59 3.40 16.04
CA THR A 161 2.82 4.41 17.08
C THR A 161 4.30 4.63 17.30
N GLU A 162 4.67 5.86 17.65
CA GLU A 162 6.02 6.22 18.14
C GLU A 162 6.03 6.38 19.68
N THR A 163 4.85 6.43 20.31
CA THR A 163 4.66 6.61 21.74
C THR A 163 3.90 5.44 22.37
N PRO A 164 4.54 4.24 22.45
CA PRO A 164 3.86 3.06 22.98
C PRO A 164 3.53 3.20 24.47
N GLU A 165 2.44 2.58 24.89
CA GLU A 165 1.99 2.56 26.27
C GLU A 165 3.08 2.09 27.25
N ASN A 166 3.23 2.81 28.37
CA ASN A 166 4.25 2.51 29.39
C ASN A 166 3.84 1.38 30.35
N LEU A 167 2.60 0.89 30.28
CA LEU A 167 2.06 -0.12 31.21
C LEU A 167 2.48 -1.56 30.88
N SER A 168 3.03 -1.83 29.70
CA SER A 168 3.47 -3.16 29.33
C SER A 168 4.69 -3.58 30.12
N LYS A 169 4.63 -4.79 30.74
CA LYS A 169 5.72 -5.37 31.55
C LYS A 169 6.70 -6.23 30.75
N LYS A 170 6.37 -6.64 29.53
CA LYS A 170 7.18 -7.58 28.73
C LYS A 170 7.67 -6.98 27.43
N SER A 171 6.78 -6.45 26.61
CA SER A 171 7.10 -5.86 25.32
C SER A 171 6.15 -4.74 25.00
N LYS A 172 6.62 -3.69 24.35
CA LYS A 172 5.82 -2.61 23.84
C LYS A 172 5.45 -2.90 22.39
N GLN A 173 4.18 -2.95 22.09
CA GLN A 173 3.68 -3.22 20.74
C GLN A 173 3.64 -1.91 19.95
N ILE A 174 4.54 -1.76 18.99
CA ILE A 174 4.68 -0.54 18.17
C ILE A 174 4.36 -0.79 16.69
N ILE A 175 4.18 -2.04 16.28
CA ILE A 175 3.92 -2.41 14.89
C ILE A 175 2.60 -3.16 14.75
N GLU A 176 2.02 -3.04 13.57
CA GLU A 176 1.00 -3.93 13.01
C GLU A 176 1.52 -4.57 11.74
N TYR A 177 0.93 -5.70 11.36
CA TYR A 177 1.42 -6.54 10.28
C TYR A 177 0.52 -6.42 9.06
N ILE A 178 1.10 -6.27 7.88
CA ILE A 178 0.39 -6.22 6.61
C ILE A 178 0.89 -7.36 5.74
N VAL A 179 0.06 -8.39 5.59
CA VAL A 179 0.39 -9.57 4.78
C VAL A 179 0.06 -9.29 3.32
N CYS A 180 1.03 -9.45 2.43
CA CYS A 180 0.87 -9.14 1.02
C CYS A 180 1.04 -10.38 0.13
N TYR A 181 0.07 -10.59 -0.74
CA TYR A 181 0.10 -11.59 -1.82
C TYR A 181 -0.11 -10.92 -3.17
N GLN A 182 0.49 -11.47 -4.21
CA GLN A 182 0.13 -11.17 -5.59
C GLN A 182 -0.74 -12.33 -6.13
N LYS A 183 -1.70 -12.05 -7.01
CA LYS A 183 -2.52 -13.15 -7.56
C LYS A 183 -1.69 -14.13 -8.39
N LYS A 184 -0.76 -13.59 -9.21
CA LYS A 184 0.27 -14.35 -9.93
C LYS A 184 1.58 -13.60 -9.80
N LYS A 185 2.46 -14.10 -8.93
CA LYS A 185 3.78 -13.48 -8.71
C LYS A 185 4.60 -13.51 -9.99
N ASN A 186 5.16 -12.38 -10.33
CA ASN A 186 5.98 -12.15 -11.51
C ASN A 186 7.12 -11.17 -11.20
N ASP A 187 7.90 -10.80 -12.21
CA ASP A 187 9.06 -9.91 -12.09
C ASP A 187 8.69 -8.41 -12.00
N MET A 188 7.40 -8.05 -11.83
CA MET A 188 6.99 -6.67 -11.66
C MET A 188 7.62 -6.09 -10.40
N LYS A 189 8.39 -5.02 -10.58
CA LYS A 189 9.02 -4.30 -9.48
C LYS A 189 7.98 -3.45 -8.77
N PHE A 190 7.78 -3.68 -7.47
CA PHE A 190 6.96 -2.79 -6.64
C PHE A 190 7.62 -1.41 -6.53
N GLN A 191 6.79 -0.39 -6.46
CA GLN A 191 7.21 1.00 -6.40
C GLN A 191 7.07 1.50 -4.96
N GLY A 192 8.20 1.73 -4.30
CA GLY A 192 8.27 2.47 -3.04
C GLY A 192 8.40 3.97 -3.27
N LEU A 193 8.88 4.69 -2.27
CA LEU A 193 9.15 6.12 -2.42
C LEU A 193 10.20 6.37 -3.51
N LYS A 194 9.97 7.39 -4.31
CA LYS A 194 11.05 8.00 -5.10
C LYS A 194 12.01 8.66 -4.12
N LYS A 195 13.22 8.17 -4.01
CA LYS A 195 14.27 8.93 -3.35
C LYS A 195 14.57 10.14 -4.20
N GLU A 196 14.27 11.32 -3.71
CA GLU A 196 14.97 12.53 -4.13
C GLU A 196 16.39 12.41 -3.58
N SER A 197 17.25 11.72 -4.32
CA SER A 197 18.65 11.58 -3.92
C SER A 197 19.35 12.88 -4.18
N VAL A 198 19.51 13.70 -3.15
CA VAL A 198 20.42 14.85 -3.13
C VAL A 198 21.88 14.37 -3.08
N SER A 199 22.14 13.11 -2.73
CA SER A 199 23.49 12.55 -2.75
C SER A 199 23.89 12.16 -4.16
N SER A 200 24.95 12.74 -4.67
CA SER A 200 25.58 12.37 -5.92
C SER A 200 25.79 10.87 -6.00
N ASN A 201 25.12 10.21 -6.95
CA ASN A 201 25.38 8.81 -7.21
C ASN A 201 26.75 8.66 -7.87
N GLY A 202 27.75 8.20 -7.12
CA GLY A 202 29.06 7.91 -7.65
C GLY A 202 29.02 6.83 -8.73
N LEU A 203 29.77 7.05 -9.82
CA LEU A 203 29.91 6.06 -10.89
C LEU A 203 31.01 5.04 -10.63
N LEU A 204 31.89 5.28 -9.67
CA LEU A 204 32.93 4.32 -9.29
C LEU A 204 32.34 3.18 -8.44
N ASN A 205 32.83 1.96 -8.67
CA ASN A 205 32.47 0.77 -7.91
C ASN A 205 33.65 -0.21 -7.82
N GLN A 206 34.27 -0.29 -6.67
CA GLN A 206 35.51 -1.06 -6.47
C GLN A 206 35.41 -2.60 -6.71
N PRO A 207 34.27 -3.27 -6.49
CA PRO A 207 34.09 -4.67 -6.86
C PRO A 207 34.12 -4.97 -8.36
N ASN A 208 33.91 -3.96 -9.23
CA ASN A 208 33.86 -4.17 -10.68
C ASN A 208 35.25 -4.24 -11.30
N SER A 209 35.34 -4.84 -12.48
CA SER A 209 36.55 -4.81 -13.31
C SER A 209 36.84 -3.41 -13.82
N VAL A 210 38.13 -3.17 -14.12
CA VAL A 210 38.57 -1.90 -14.73
C VAL A 210 38.00 -1.79 -16.15
N GLY A 211 37.45 -0.63 -16.46
CA GLY A 211 36.91 -0.28 -17.77
C GLY A 211 37.28 1.15 -18.17
N ILE A 212 36.92 1.51 -19.38
CA ILE A 212 37.12 2.87 -19.89
C ILE A 212 35.75 3.49 -20.17
N LEU A 213 35.54 4.73 -19.69
CA LEU A 213 34.39 5.54 -20.05
C LEU A 213 34.86 6.85 -20.69
N THR A 214 34.23 7.20 -21.80
CA THR A 214 34.42 8.48 -22.48
C THR A 214 33.19 9.34 -22.26
N PHE A 215 33.35 10.40 -21.51
CA PHE A 215 32.31 11.40 -21.26
C PHE A 215 32.39 12.46 -22.35
N PRO A 216 31.28 12.78 -23.05
CA PRO A 216 31.31 13.73 -24.16
C PRO A 216 31.56 15.15 -23.71
N ALA A 217 32.19 15.94 -24.58
CA ALA A 217 32.43 17.38 -24.37
C ALA A 217 31.11 18.12 -24.10
N ASN A 218 31.17 19.14 -23.26
CA ASN A 218 30.04 20.02 -22.88
C ASN A 218 28.83 19.29 -22.21
N LYS A 219 29.04 18.09 -21.70
CA LYS A 219 28.01 17.29 -20.99
C LYS A 219 28.38 16.96 -19.54
N VAL A 220 29.58 17.37 -19.10
CA VAL A 220 30.06 17.09 -17.74
C VAL A 220 30.23 18.39 -16.99
N VAL A 221 29.50 18.54 -15.89
CA VAL A 221 29.55 19.69 -14.99
C VAL A 221 30.71 19.53 -14.00
N THR A 222 31.40 20.60 -13.69
CA THR A 222 32.53 20.59 -12.74
C THR A 222 32.62 21.87 -11.92
N SER A 223 33.24 21.77 -10.75
CA SER A 223 33.68 22.91 -9.94
C SER A 223 35.19 23.13 -10.03
N ILE A 224 35.89 22.40 -10.90
CA ILE A 224 37.32 22.59 -11.16
C ILE A 224 37.50 23.95 -11.88
N PRO A 225 38.50 24.78 -11.50
CA PRO A 225 38.79 26.03 -12.19
C PRO A 225 39.10 25.83 -13.67
N ASP A 226 38.85 26.86 -14.47
CA ASP A 226 39.16 26.87 -15.90
C ASP A 226 40.65 26.57 -16.15
N GLY A 227 40.90 25.69 -17.09
CA GLY A 227 42.26 25.27 -17.43
C GLY A 227 42.34 23.90 -18.11
N VAL A 228 43.54 23.48 -18.41
CA VAL A 228 43.85 22.17 -18.97
C VAL A 228 44.21 21.21 -17.85
N ILE A 229 43.58 20.06 -17.86
CA ILE A 229 43.88 18.93 -16.95
C ILE A 229 44.70 17.93 -17.78
N LYS A 230 45.91 17.64 -17.32
CA LYS A 230 46.82 16.74 -18.02
C LYS A 230 46.47 15.29 -17.79
N ALA A 231 46.73 14.46 -18.81
CA ALA A 231 46.63 13.02 -18.67
C ALA A 231 47.54 12.52 -17.54
N GLY A 232 47.05 11.52 -16.78
CA GLY A 232 47.77 10.99 -15.60
C GLY A 232 46.89 10.29 -14.61
N MET A 233 47.48 9.93 -13.47
CA MET A 233 46.79 9.25 -12.38
C MET A 233 46.19 10.26 -11.40
N TYR A 234 44.95 10.01 -11.06
CA TYR A 234 44.11 10.77 -10.13
C TYR A 234 43.41 9.80 -9.18
N GLY A 235 42.54 10.28 -8.36
CA GLY A 235 41.81 9.44 -7.41
C GLY A 235 42.15 9.78 -5.96
N THR A 236 42.14 8.76 -5.11
CA THR A 236 42.45 8.83 -3.67
C THR A 236 43.09 7.50 -3.26
N ASP A 237 43.53 7.37 -2.01
CA ASP A 237 44.02 6.08 -1.46
C ASP A 237 43.01 4.94 -1.54
N ALA A 238 41.70 5.27 -1.70
CA ALA A 238 40.63 4.28 -1.76
C ALA A 238 40.30 3.83 -3.21
N TYR A 239 40.70 4.60 -4.24
CA TYR A 239 40.42 4.28 -5.64
C TYR A 239 41.34 5.05 -6.60
N ASP A 240 41.68 4.40 -7.69
CA ASP A 240 42.45 4.95 -8.78
C ASP A 240 41.55 5.38 -9.94
N VAL A 241 41.88 6.54 -10.55
CA VAL A 241 41.25 7.03 -11.78
C VAL A 241 42.38 7.52 -12.70
N GLU A 242 42.53 6.91 -13.86
CA GLU A 242 43.49 7.33 -14.87
C GLU A 242 42.80 8.18 -15.94
N LEU A 243 43.23 9.43 -16.12
CA LEU A 243 42.84 10.28 -17.23
C LEU A 243 43.75 9.94 -18.41
N LEU A 244 43.18 9.39 -19.48
CA LEU A 244 43.95 8.84 -20.60
C LEU A 244 44.44 9.92 -21.60
N GLU A 245 43.75 11.03 -21.69
CA GLU A 245 44.00 12.11 -22.61
C GLU A 245 43.81 13.46 -21.90
N ASP A 246 44.58 14.51 -22.32
CA ASP A 246 44.38 15.86 -21.80
C ASP A 246 42.95 16.33 -22.04
N THR A 247 42.35 17.02 -21.08
CA THR A 247 41.03 17.62 -21.21
C THR A 247 41.04 19.08 -20.75
N THR A 248 39.97 19.83 -21.06
CA THR A 248 39.90 21.26 -20.78
C THR A 248 38.60 21.60 -20.05
N VAL A 249 38.70 22.43 -19.03
CA VAL A 249 37.56 23.02 -18.32
C VAL A 249 37.42 24.49 -18.67
N ARG A 250 36.20 24.94 -18.98
CA ARG A 250 35.81 26.34 -19.13
C ARG A 250 34.39 26.57 -18.65
N GLY A 251 34.19 27.60 -17.83
CA GLY A 251 32.87 28.01 -17.37
C GLY A 251 32.10 26.90 -16.63
N GLY A 252 32.76 26.08 -15.82
CA GLY A 252 32.14 25.01 -15.07
C GLY A 252 31.77 23.75 -15.89
N LEU A 253 32.31 23.63 -17.12
CA LEU A 253 32.08 22.48 -18.00
C LEU A 253 33.40 21.93 -18.55
N PHE A 254 33.46 20.61 -18.75
CA PHE A 254 34.52 20.03 -19.56
C PHE A 254 34.21 20.29 -21.04
N THR A 255 35.00 21.14 -21.69
CA THR A 255 34.79 21.52 -23.09
C THR A 255 35.47 20.56 -24.08
N ALA A 256 36.32 19.68 -23.60
CA ALA A 256 36.89 18.55 -24.33
C ALA A 256 36.35 17.21 -23.73
N PRO A 257 36.37 16.12 -24.48
CA PRO A 257 36.00 14.81 -23.93
C PRO A 257 36.84 14.43 -22.70
N VAL A 258 36.23 13.73 -21.74
CA VAL A 258 36.94 13.20 -20.57
C VAL A 258 36.98 11.69 -20.66
N LYS A 259 38.16 11.12 -20.90
CA LYS A 259 38.37 9.70 -21.08
C LYS A 259 39.04 9.12 -19.85
N LEU A 260 38.24 8.44 -19.01
CA LEU A 260 38.68 7.87 -17.74
C LEU A 260 38.78 6.36 -17.80
N LYS A 261 39.84 5.84 -17.17
CA LYS A 261 40.00 4.39 -16.92
C LYS A 261 39.91 4.18 -15.41
N ALA A 262 38.91 3.45 -14.96
CA ALA A 262 38.64 3.13 -13.56
C ALA A 262 37.68 1.95 -13.45
N LYS A 263 37.27 1.61 -12.21
CA LYS A 263 36.24 0.60 -11.93
C LYS A 263 34.85 1.26 -11.87
N PHE A 264 34.06 1.12 -12.93
CA PHE A 264 32.78 1.81 -13.08
C PHE A 264 31.57 0.92 -12.82
N LYS A 265 30.47 1.53 -12.36
CA LYS A 265 29.15 0.88 -12.30
C LYS A 265 28.51 0.74 -13.67
N TRP A 266 28.77 1.65 -14.59
CA TRP A 266 28.14 1.74 -15.89
C TRP A 266 29.08 1.26 -17.00
N SER A 267 28.48 0.72 -18.05
CA SER A 267 29.14 0.56 -19.35
C SER A 267 29.02 1.87 -20.15
N GLN A 268 29.80 2.01 -21.23
CA GLN A 268 29.70 3.15 -22.15
C GLN A 268 28.29 3.29 -22.72
N ALA A 269 27.67 2.19 -23.16
CA ALA A 269 26.33 2.22 -23.72
C ALA A 269 25.28 2.74 -22.69
N ASN A 270 25.45 2.41 -21.40
CA ASN A 270 24.57 2.92 -20.35
C ASN A 270 24.79 4.40 -20.07
N LEU A 271 26.05 4.86 -20.06
CA LEU A 271 26.39 6.29 -19.93
C LEU A 271 25.74 7.11 -21.05
N ASP A 272 25.90 6.66 -22.29
CA ASP A 272 25.36 7.36 -23.48
C ASP A 272 23.83 7.42 -23.42
N LYS A 273 23.18 6.34 -23.08
CA LYS A 273 21.73 6.27 -22.89
C LYS A 273 21.22 7.21 -21.80
N GLU A 274 21.91 7.27 -20.67
CA GLU A 274 21.51 8.13 -19.56
C GLU A 274 21.71 9.61 -19.88
N ILE A 275 22.81 9.96 -20.58
CA ILE A 275 23.03 11.34 -21.07
C ILE A 275 21.93 11.77 -22.05
N GLN A 276 21.51 10.88 -22.95
CA GLN A 276 20.39 11.13 -23.88
C GLN A 276 19.06 11.37 -23.15
N LYS A 277 18.85 10.75 -22.01
CA LYS A 277 17.69 10.97 -21.16
C LYS A 277 17.74 12.25 -20.33
N GLY A 278 18.82 13.05 -20.45
CA GLY A 278 19.00 14.30 -19.72
C GLY A 278 19.65 14.12 -18.33
N THR A 279 20.24 12.96 -18.04
CA THR A 279 21.03 12.77 -16.81
C THR A 279 22.24 13.68 -16.81
N THR A 280 22.41 14.47 -15.75
CA THR A 280 23.58 15.35 -15.57
C THR A 280 24.75 14.55 -15.01
N ILE A 281 25.91 14.62 -15.68
CA ILE A 281 27.15 14.03 -15.18
C ILE A 281 27.95 15.11 -14.47
N LYS A 282 28.51 14.80 -13.30
CA LYS A 282 29.33 15.73 -12.49
C LYS A 282 30.68 15.11 -12.18
N ILE A 283 31.74 15.88 -12.38
CA ILE A 283 33.11 15.58 -11.91
C ILE A 283 33.58 16.80 -11.13
N PRO A 284 33.27 16.91 -9.84
CA PRO A 284 33.39 18.15 -9.10
C PRO A 284 34.80 18.54 -8.71
N THR A 285 35.77 17.63 -8.68
CA THR A 285 37.12 17.86 -8.16
C THR A 285 38.19 17.16 -9.02
N LEU A 286 39.47 17.57 -8.84
CA LEU A 286 40.62 16.94 -9.48
C LEU A 286 40.84 15.45 -9.09
N LYS A 287 40.08 14.90 -8.17
CA LYS A 287 40.07 13.46 -7.95
C LYS A 287 39.44 12.66 -9.10
N LEU A 288 38.82 13.37 -10.04
CA LEU A 288 38.16 12.87 -11.25
C LEU A 288 37.18 11.72 -10.98
N SER A 289 36.51 11.74 -9.81
CA SER A 289 35.46 10.80 -9.47
C SER A 289 34.14 11.26 -10.07
N PRO A 290 33.61 10.54 -11.08
CA PRO A 290 32.35 10.94 -11.71
C PRO A 290 31.16 10.53 -10.87
N SER A 291 30.13 11.36 -10.92
CA SER A 291 28.83 11.13 -10.33
C SER A 291 27.73 11.55 -11.32
N TYR A 292 26.48 11.15 -11.05
CA TYR A 292 25.37 11.50 -11.90
C TYR A 292 24.15 11.96 -11.10
N GLU A 293 23.32 12.78 -11.74
CA GLU A 293 22.05 13.24 -11.23
C GLU A 293 21.00 13.06 -12.32
N LYS A 294 20.01 12.19 -12.07
CA LYS A 294 18.94 11.92 -13.01
C LYS A 294 17.82 12.94 -12.84
N LEU A 295 17.13 13.27 -13.93
CA LEU A 295 15.91 14.08 -13.87
C LEU A 295 14.79 13.33 -13.11
N GLU A 296 14.72 12.03 -13.33
CA GLU A 296 13.78 11.15 -12.61
C GLU A 296 14.52 9.88 -12.18
N TYR A 297 14.31 9.49 -10.92
CA TYR A 297 14.78 8.22 -10.40
C TYR A 297 13.65 7.20 -10.43
N ASP A 298 13.96 5.97 -10.83
CA ASP A 298 13.02 4.87 -10.66
C ASP A 298 12.70 4.69 -9.18
N PRO A 299 11.44 4.42 -8.83
CA PRO A 299 11.08 4.13 -7.45
C PRO A 299 11.93 2.98 -6.90
N GLU A 300 12.37 3.10 -5.65
CA GLU A 300 12.98 1.98 -4.95
C GLU A 300 11.90 0.93 -4.60
N VAL A 301 12.30 -0.32 -4.46
CA VAL A 301 11.41 -1.35 -3.90
C VAL A 301 11.04 -0.95 -2.46
N PRO A 302 9.78 -1.05 -2.05
CA PRO A 302 9.40 -0.68 -0.70
C PRO A 302 10.14 -1.52 0.35
N PRO A 303 10.65 -0.90 1.43
CA PRO A 303 11.16 -1.64 2.58
C PRO A 303 10.01 -2.34 3.30
N ASN A 304 10.28 -3.45 3.96
CA ASN A 304 9.27 -4.15 4.74
C ASN A 304 8.99 -3.50 6.12
N LEU A 305 9.67 -2.41 6.46
CA LEU A 305 9.32 -1.53 7.58
C LEU A 305 8.70 -0.23 7.03
N ILE A 306 7.42 -0.06 7.29
CA ILE A 306 6.62 1.10 6.90
C ILE A 306 6.53 2.05 8.10
N ASN A 307 6.99 3.30 7.95
CA ASN A 307 6.95 4.33 8.99
C ASN A 307 7.07 5.73 8.38
N HIS A 308 7.31 6.75 9.20
CA HIS A 308 7.47 8.15 8.75
C HIS A 308 8.59 8.34 7.71
N LYS A 309 9.62 7.47 7.66
CA LYS A 309 10.70 7.56 6.65
C LYS A 309 10.21 7.27 5.23
N VAL A 310 9.11 6.54 5.10
CA VAL A 310 8.43 6.31 3.83
C VAL A 310 7.15 7.17 3.70
N GLY A 311 7.01 8.21 4.53
CA GLY A 311 5.90 9.17 4.47
C GLY A 311 4.58 8.63 5.02
N VAL A 312 4.60 7.56 5.82
CA VAL A 312 3.41 6.95 6.39
C VAL A 312 3.23 7.37 7.86
N GLU A 313 2.03 7.82 8.17
CA GLU A 313 1.61 8.33 9.47
C GLU A 313 1.27 7.21 10.45
N THR A 314 1.09 7.60 11.73
CA THR A 314 0.70 6.71 12.84
C THR A 314 -0.82 6.72 13.08
N ASN A 315 -1.30 5.85 13.99
CA ASN A 315 -2.69 5.84 14.45
C ASN A 315 -3.11 7.15 15.13
N GLU A 316 -2.20 7.77 15.90
CA GLU A 316 -2.49 9.04 16.57
C GLU A 316 -2.74 10.16 15.55
N GLN A 317 -1.93 10.20 14.49
CA GLN A 317 -2.09 11.18 13.40
C GLN A 317 -3.39 10.93 12.63
N ALA A 318 -3.73 9.67 12.34
CA ALA A 318 -5.00 9.31 11.71
C ALA A 318 -6.21 9.69 12.58
N GLY A 319 -6.15 9.45 13.90
CA GLY A 319 -7.20 9.87 14.83
C GLY A 319 -7.39 11.39 14.87
N ASN A 320 -6.31 12.16 14.81
CA ASN A 320 -6.36 13.62 14.73
C ASN A 320 -6.90 14.11 13.39
N HIS A 321 -6.63 13.37 12.30
CA HIS A 321 -7.18 13.67 11.00
C HIS A 321 -8.72 13.55 10.98
N GLN A 322 -9.30 12.51 11.60
CA GLN A 322 -10.75 12.39 11.73
C GLN A 322 -11.42 13.58 12.41
N LEU A 323 -10.75 14.19 13.40
CA LEU A 323 -11.29 15.38 14.10
C LEU A 323 -11.43 16.61 13.18
N GLN A 324 -10.84 16.61 11.98
CA GLN A 324 -11.04 17.68 10.99
C GLN A 324 -12.38 17.56 10.26
N PHE A 325 -12.97 16.38 10.25
CA PHE A 325 -14.27 16.12 9.58
C PHE A 325 -15.42 15.96 10.58
N PHE A 326 -15.10 15.46 11.78
CA PHE A 326 -16.07 15.18 12.83
C PHE A 326 -15.61 15.86 14.11
N ASP A 327 -16.49 16.50 14.83
CA ASP A 327 -16.18 17.17 16.12
C ASP A 327 -15.68 16.19 17.20
N LYS A 328 -15.82 14.89 16.97
CA LYS A 328 -15.40 13.80 17.86
C LYS A 328 -14.78 12.65 17.07
N LYS A 329 -14.03 11.80 17.76
CA LYS A 329 -13.56 10.52 17.19
C LYS A 329 -14.76 9.58 17.02
N VAL A 330 -15.17 9.35 15.80
CA VAL A 330 -16.29 8.48 15.44
C VAL A 330 -15.82 7.03 15.35
N PHE A 331 -14.65 6.80 14.78
CA PHE A 331 -14.03 5.48 14.69
C PHE A 331 -12.85 5.36 15.64
N ASN A 332 -12.74 4.21 16.31
CA ASN A 332 -11.60 3.87 17.13
C ASN A 332 -10.47 3.35 16.20
N PHE A 333 -9.27 3.90 16.37
CA PHE A 333 -8.06 3.44 15.65
C PHE A 333 -8.19 3.41 14.11
N PRO A 334 -8.56 4.53 13.46
CA PRO A 334 -8.62 4.59 12.00
C PRO A 334 -7.23 4.39 11.42
N LYS A 335 -7.14 3.70 10.29
CA LYS A 335 -5.87 3.60 9.56
C LYS A 335 -5.53 4.95 8.90
N PRO A 336 -4.27 5.36 8.86
CA PRO A 336 -3.90 6.60 8.19
C PRO A 336 -4.06 6.49 6.67
N VAL A 337 -4.58 7.56 6.07
CA VAL A 337 -4.76 7.68 4.62
C VAL A 337 -3.45 7.44 3.87
N SER A 338 -2.34 7.93 4.43
CA SER A 338 -0.99 7.76 3.87
C SER A 338 -0.55 6.30 3.77
N LEU A 339 -0.97 5.42 4.69
CA LEU A 339 -0.70 3.99 4.62
C LEU A 339 -1.38 3.36 3.40
N ILE A 340 -2.68 3.63 3.23
CA ILE A 340 -3.44 3.06 2.11
C ILE A 340 -2.91 3.58 0.77
N GLN A 341 -2.58 4.89 0.69
CA GLN A 341 -1.96 5.47 -0.51
C GLN A 341 -0.64 4.78 -0.83
N TYR A 342 0.22 4.58 0.18
CA TYR A 342 1.51 3.93 0.00
C TYR A 342 1.38 2.50 -0.53
N LEU A 343 0.47 1.71 0.04
CA LEU A 343 0.19 0.33 -0.41
C LEU A 343 -0.39 0.29 -1.82
N CYS A 344 -1.32 1.20 -2.16
CA CYS A 344 -1.89 1.30 -3.51
C CYS A 344 -0.83 1.68 -4.56
N GLU A 345 0.18 2.45 -4.16
CA GLU A 345 1.27 2.88 -5.06
C GLU A 345 2.36 1.81 -5.26
N PHE A 346 2.28 0.62 -4.65
CA PHE A 346 3.18 -0.51 -4.93
C PHE A 346 3.12 -0.95 -6.39
N ILE A 347 1.98 -0.79 -7.03
CA ILE A 347 1.81 -1.02 -8.47
C ILE A 347 1.71 0.32 -9.22
N ASP A 348 1.96 0.29 -10.53
CA ASP A 348 1.81 1.51 -11.34
C ASP A 348 0.33 1.87 -11.51
N THR A 349 -0.14 2.77 -10.67
CA THR A 349 -1.49 3.34 -10.72
C THR A 349 -1.58 4.63 -11.55
N LYS A 350 -0.47 5.15 -12.08
CA LYS A 350 -0.45 6.46 -12.78
C LYS A 350 -0.74 6.35 -14.26
N ASN A 351 -0.31 5.26 -14.88
CA ASN A 351 -0.34 5.08 -16.33
C ASN A 351 -1.49 4.23 -16.84
N LYS A 352 -2.29 3.62 -15.94
CA LYS A 352 -3.48 2.82 -16.29
C LYS A 352 -4.65 3.14 -15.36
N ASP A 353 -5.88 2.88 -15.83
CA ASP A 353 -7.03 2.85 -14.95
C ASP A 353 -6.86 1.73 -13.93
N CYS A 354 -7.10 2.04 -12.68
CA CYS A 354 -6.96 1.10 -11.58
C CYS A 354 -8.22 1.07 -10.72
N ILE A 355 -8.54 -0.11 -10.21
CA ILE A 355 -9.61 -0.32 -9.26
C ILE A 355 -9.00 -0.79 -7.94
N VAL A 356 -9.26 -0.03 -6.89
CA VAL A 356 -8.93 -0.37 -5.50
C VAL A 356 -10.20 -0.85 -4.81
N MET A 357 -10.15 -1.99 -4.17
CA MET A 357 -11.30 -2.54 -3.45
C MET A 357 -10.98 -2.72 -1.96
N ASP A 358 -11.97 -2.40 -1.14
CA ASP A 358 -11.92 -2.63 0.30
C ASP A 358 -13.30 -3.14 0.75
N PHE A 359 -13.37 -4.39 1.20
CA PHE A 359 -14.63 -5.01 1.61
C PHE A 359 -14.76 -5.15 3.15
N PHE A 360 -13.92 -4.42 3.88
CA PHE A 360 -14.04 -4.09 5.29
C PHE A 360 -13.77 -2.60 5.49
N SER A 361 -14.55 -1.75 4.79
CA SER A 361 -14.14 -0.37 4.55
C SER A 361 -14.17 0.54 5.79
N GLY A 362 -14.81 0.13 6.88
CA GLY A 362 -14.82 0.86 8.14
C GLY A 362 -15.13 2.35 7.97
N SER A 363 -14.20 3.21 8.34
CA SER A 363 -14.33 4.67 8.24
C SER A 363 -14.20 5.22 6.80
N GLY A 364 -14.05 4.37 5.78
CA GLY A 364 -13.90 4.82 4.40
C GLY A 364 -12.51 5.39 4.06
N THR A 365 -11.50 5.13 4.86
CA THR A 365 -10.12 5.63 4.64
C THR A 365 -9.60 5.30 3.25
N THR A 366 -9.96 4.16 2.70
CA THR A 366 -9.59 3.75 1.33
C THR A 366 -10.19 4.67 0.28
N ALA A 367 -11.44 5.15 0.45
CA ALA A 367 -12.03 6.14 -0.46
C ALA A 367 -11.24 7.45 -0.44
N GLU A 368 -10.93 7.96 0.75
CA GLU A 368 -10.16 9.19 0.90
C GLU A 368 -8.75 9.04 0.27
N ALA A 369 -8.08 7.91 0.49
CA ALA A 369 -6.79 7.63 -0.12
C ALA A 369 -6.85 7.72 -1.65
N VAL A 370 -7.85 7.09 -2.27
CA VAL A 370 -8.06 7.13 -3.72
C VAL A 370 -8.41 8.54 -4.21
N MET A 371 -9.26 9.27 -3.50
CA MET A 371 -9.59 10.66 -3.84
C MET A 371 -8.33 11.54 -3.82
N ARG A 372 -7.49 11.45 -2.77
CA ARG A 372 -6.22 12.19 -2.67
C ARG A 372 -5.22 11.78 -3.76
N MET A 373 -5.16 10.48 -4.11
CA MET A 373 -4.36 10.02 -5.24
C MET A 373 -4.80 10.69 -6.55
N ASN A 374 -6.10 10.86 -6.77
CA ASN A 374 -6.66 11.48 -7.96
C ASN A 374 -6.52 13.01 -8.02
N MET A 375 -6.20 13.68 -6.89
CA MET A 375 -5.85 15.11 -6.86
C MET A 375 -4.45 15.38 -7.41
N LYS A 376 -3.56 14.39 -7.39
CA LYS A 376 -2.22 14.51 -7.97
C LYS A 376 -2.30 14.39 -9.51
N PRO A 377 -1.41 15.08 -10.27
CA PRO A 377 -1.37 14.91 -11.72
C PRO A 377 -1.15 13.45 -12.12
N ARG A 378 -2.08 12.91 -12.92
CA ARG A 378 -2.00 11.55 -13.44
C ARG A 378 -2.73 11.41 -14.75
N LYS A 379 -2.31 10.45 -15.56
CA LYS A 379 -2.88 10.20 -16.88
C LYS A 379 -4.27 9.59 -16.80
N ASN A 380 -4.47 8.68 -15.88
CA ASN A 380 -5.71 7.92 -15.68
C ASN A 380 -6.15 8.01 -14.22
N LYS A 381 -7.43 7.78 -13.95
CA LYS A 381 -7.99 7.84 -12.59
C LYS A 381 -8.02 6.49 -11.92
N VAL A 382 -7.89 6.49 -10.61
CA VAL A 382 -8.12 5.34 -9.74
C VAL A 382 -9.57 5.38 -9.27
N LYS A 383 -10.23 4.23 -9.30
CA LYS A 383 -11.60 4.04 -8.82
C LYS A 383 -11.58 3.19 -7.55
N TYR A 384 -12.58 3.36 -6.71
CA TYR A 384 -12.73 2.49 -5.55
C TYR A 384 -14.05 1.71 -5.56
N ILE A 385 -14.02 0.56 -4.91
CA ILE A 385 -15.19 -0.24 -4.55
C ILE A 385 -15.07 -0.51 -3.06
N LEU A 386 -15.98 0.05 -2.28
CA LEU A 386 -16.07 -0.17 -0.84
C LEU A 386 -17.28 -1.02 -0.50
N VAL A 387 -17.13 -1.90 0.47
CA VAL A 387 -18.25 -2.64 1.05
C VAL A 387 -18.20 -2.53 2.56
N GLN A 388 -19.30 -2.14 3.16
CA GLN A 388 -19.46 -2.03 4.60
C GLN A 388 -20.81 -2.59 5.04
N LEU A 389 -20.79 -3.35 6.12
CA LEU A 389 -22.02 -3.71 6.78
C LEU A 389 -22.49 -2.50 7.60
N PRO A 390 -23.76 -2.06 7.45
CA PRO A 390 -24.28 -1.01 8.31
C PRO A 390 -24.30 -1.47 9.77
N GLU A 391 -23.78 -0.61 10.66
CA GLU A 391 -23.81 -0.87 12.10
C GLU A 391 -25.09 -0.25 12.70
N ASP A 392 -25.83 -1.03 13.50
CA ASP A 392 -26.92 -0.48 14.29
C ASP A 392 -26.35 0.38 15.45
N VAL A 393 -26.40 1.67 15.26
CA VAL A 393 -25.95 2.66 16.26
C VAL A 393 -27.05 3.07 17.23
N THR A 394 -28.24 2.50 17.15
CA THR A 394 -29.41 2.83 17.98
C THR A 394 -29.06 2.79 19.47
N GLU A 395 -28.36 1.74 19.91
CA GLU A 395 -27.93 1.60 21.31
C GLU A 395 -26.84 2.63 21.69
N THR A 396 -25.97 2.98 20.78
CA THR A 396 -24.93 3.98 20.97
C THR A 396 -25.55 5.37 21.07
N ILE A 397 -26.52 5.66 20.22
CA ILE A 397 -27.32 6.91 20.26
C ILE A 397 -28.12 7.02 21.56
N LYS A 398 -28.72 5.92 22.03
CA LYS A 398 -29.43 5.90 23.33
C LYS A 398 -28.51 6.18 24.51
N LYS A 399 -27.26 5.76 24.46
CA LYS A 399 -26.24 5.99 25.50
C LYS A 399 -25.60 7.37 25.43
N ALA A 400 -25.80 8.12 24.35
CA ALA A 400 -25.31 9.48 24.20
C ALA A 400 -25.93 10.41 25.26
N LYS A 401 -25.08 11.16 25.97
CA LYS A 401 -25.49 11.96 27.15
C LYS A 401 -26.03 13.33 26.77
N THR A 402 -25.73 13.82 25.59
CA THR A 402 -26.17 15.16 25.14
C THR A 402 -26.91 15.10 23.80
N PRO A 403 -27.84 16.05 23.52
CA PRO A 403 -28.47 16.13 22.20
C PRO A 403 -27.48 16.29 21.05
N SER A 404 -26.43 17.07 21.24
CA SER A 404 -25.35 17.24 20.26
C SER A 404 -24.61 15.93 19.96
N GLU A 405 -24.40 15.06 20.95
CA GLU A 405 -23.80 13.74 20.75
C GLU A 405 -24.70 12.82 19.92
N LYS A 406 -26.01 12.92 20.12
CA LYS A 406 -26.99 12.14 19.32
C LYS A 406 -26.99 12.57 17.88
N GLU A 407 -27.02 13.89 17.64
CA GLU A 407 -27.01 14.47 16.30
C GLU A 407 -25.73 14.16 15.52
N ILE A 408 -24.56 14.25 16.18
CA ILE A 408 -23.27 13.90 15.56
C ILE A 408 -23.22 12.41 15.19
N MET A 409 -23.71 11.53 16.06
CA MET A 409 -23.75 10.09 15.78
C MET A 409 -24.74 9.73 14.66
N GLN A 410 -25.86 10.44 14.58
CA GLN A 410 -26.83 10.27 13.49
C GLN A 410 -26.33 10.76 12.14
N ASN A 411 -25.48 11.80 12.13
CA ASN A 411 -24.95 12.39 10.90
C ASN A 411 -23.61 11.73 10.43
N ALA A 412 -23.02 10.89 11.26
CA ALA A 412 -21.77 10.20 10.96
C ALA A 412 -21.98 8.80 10.31
N ILE A 413 -23.21 8.44 10.10
CA ILE A 413 -23.69 7.23 9.41
C ILE A 413 -24.19 7.64 8.03
#